data_086c0f5937327f8b7ef0b36a3d8d8cfc
#
_entry.id   086c0f5937327f8b7ef0b36a3d8d8cfc
#
_cell.length_a   1.000
_cell.length_b   1.000
_cell.length_c   1.000
_cell.angle_alpha   90.00
_cell.angle_beta   90.00
_cell.angle_gamma   90.00
#
_symmetry.space_group_name_H-M   'P 1'
#
loop_
_entity.id
_entity.type
_entity.pdbx_description
1 polymer ?
#
loop_
_entity_poly.entity_id
_entity_poly.type
_entity_poly.pdbx_seq_one_letter_code
_entity_poly.pdbx_strand_id
1 'polypeptide(L)'
;MLFSRQIAASAALVCLAFTGSSAFADEHPYSEGQVVNVSSIRTLDGHFDDYMKWVATKWKQEQEAAKKAGDVVSYQVLTVEPRTPDDPDIFLVIYFKNWAALDGSIAKGDAIAKATEGSVAAANKAQGDRASIRRILGSQTMQVLNLK
;
A
#
# COMPACT_ATOMS: atom_id res chain seq x y z
N MET A 1 -5.28 63.26 -62.70
CA MET A 1 -3.95 63.33 -62.07
C MET A 1 -4.11 62.98 -60.60
N LEU A 2 -3.87 61.77 -60.18
CA LEU A 2 -3.74 61.46 -58.76
C LEU A 2 -2.97 60.09 -58.64
N PHE A 3 -1.76 60.28 -58.13
CA PHE A 3 -0.83 59.10 -57.90
C PHE A 3 -1.23 58.33 -56.69
N SER A 4 -1.50 57.04 -56.89
CA SER A 4 -1.69 56.10 -55.77
C SER A 4 -0.35 55.46 -55.42
N ARG A 5 0.16 55.73 -54.21
CA ARG A 5 1.34 55.08 -53.64
C ARG A 5 0.90 53.81 -52.91
N GLN A 6 1.28 52.72 -53.44
CA GLN A 6 1.17 51.43 -52.72
C GLN A 6 2.33 51.26 -51.73
N ILE A 7 2.01 51.08 -50.46
CA ILE A 7 2.97 50.74 -49.42
C ILE A 7 2.93 49.24 -49.26
N ALA A 8 3.99 48.57 -49.66
CA ALA A 8 4.19 47.13 -49.43
C ALA A 8 4.68 46.94 -47.99
N ALA A 9 3.86 46.32 -47.12
CA ALA A 9 4.25 45.92 -45.80
C ALA A 9 4.84 44.50 -45.85
N SER A 10 6.15 44.39 -45.66
CA SER A 10 6.85 43.10 -45.51
C SER A 10 6.67 42.58 -44.10
N ALA A 11 5.89 41.54 -43.93
CA ALA A 11 5.78 40.80 -42.67
C ALA A 11 6.95 39.83 -42.54
N ALA A 12 7.89 40.12 -41.67
CA ALA A 12 8.97 39.21 -41.31
C ALA A 12 8.44 38.14 -40.34
N LEU A 13 8.34 36.93 -40.82
CA LEU A 13 7.96 35.77 -40.03
C LEU A 13 9.19 35.28 -39.21
N VAL A 14 9.23 35.63 -37.93
CA VAL A 14 10.26 35.12 -37.01
C VAL A 14 9.86 33.72 -36.56
N CYS A 15 10.47 32.68 -37.15
CA CYS A 15 10.39 31.29 -36.69
C CYS A 15 11.26 31.15 -35.43
N LEU A 16 10.66 31.19 -34.25
CA LEU A 16 11.30 30.73 -33.01
C LEU A 16 11.46 29.20 -33.09
N ALA A 17 12.67 28.76 -33.39
CA ALA A 17 13.04 27.36 -33.22
C ALA A 17 13.12 27.07 -31.69
N PHE A 18 12.10 26.46 -31.14
CA PHE A 18 12.17 25.84 -29.83
C PHE A 18 13.09 24.61 -29.94
N THR A 19 14.38 24.82 -29.64
CA THR A 19 15.28 23.70 -29.34
C THR A 19 14.83 23.07 -28.02
N GLY A 20 13.96 22.07 -28.12
CA GLY A 20 13.59 21.22 -26.97
C GLY A 20 14.86 20.57 -26.44
N SER A 21 15.40 21.07 -25.33
CA SER A 21 16.38 20.34 -24.54
C SER A 21 15.69 19.07 -24.08
N SER A 22 16.03 17.92 -24.69
CA SER A 22 15.69 16.61 -24.14
C SER A 22 16.37 16.56 -22.76
N ALA A 23 15.62 16.84 -21.71
CA ALA A 23 16.04 16.52 -20.37
C ALA A 23 16.21 14.99 -20.35
N PHE A 24 17.43 14.49 -20.38
CA PHE A 24 17.73 13.11 -20.04
C PHE A 24 17.29 12.98 -18.58
N ALA A 25 16.10 12.43 -18.37
CA ALA A 25 15.68 12.00 -17.06
C ALA A 25 16.72 10.97 -16.63
N ASP A 26 17.44 11.28 -15.56
CA ASP A 26 18.46 10.38 -14.98
C ASP A 26 17.72 9.07 -14.63
N GLU A 27 17.95 8.03 -15.41
CA GLU A 27 17.18 6.80 -15.33
C GLU A 27 17.65 6.03 -14.08
N HIS A 28 16.82 6.02 -13.05
CA HIS A 28 17.14 5.29 -11.83
C HIS A 28 17.48 3.82 -12.13
N PRO A 29 18.48 3.22 -11.43
CA PRO A 29 18.85 1.83 -11.62
C PRO A 29 17.82 0.85 -11.06
N TYR A 30 16.63 1.34 -10.71
CA TYR A 30 15.51 0.57 -10.17
C TYR A 30 14.17 1.15 -10.64
N SER A 31 13.13 0.36 -10.50
CA SER A 31 11.74 0.79 -10.62
C SER A 31 10.96 0.47 -9.34
N GLU A 32 9.93 1.24 -9.08
CA GLU A 32 9.03 1.00 -7.96
C GLU A 32 8.20 -0.27 -8.19
N GLY A 33 8.17 -1.12 -7.19
CA GLY A 33 7.38 -2.34 -7.16
C GLY A 33 6.18 -2.23 -6.23
N GLN A 34 5.74 -3.37 -5.72
CA GLN A 34 4.64 -3.46 -4.76
C GLN A 34 4.98 -2.78 -3.43
N VAL A 35 3.94 -2.31 -2.74
CA VAL A 35 4.03 -1.89 -1.34
C VAL A 35 3.69 -3.10 -0.46
N VAL A 36 4.46 -3.31 0.59
CA VAL A 36 4.34 -4.45 1.50
C VAL A 36 4.14 -3.94 2.91
N ASN A 37 3.08 -4.38 3.57
CA ASN A 37 2.91 -4.18 5.01
C ASN A 37 3.22 -5.47 5.75
N VAL A 38 4.05 -5.38 6.78
CA VAL A 38 4.45 -6.50 7.63
C VAL A 38 4.11 -6.16 9.07
N SER A 39 3.19 -6.92 9.65
CA SER A 39 2.86 -6.84 11.08
C SER A 39 3.58 -7.93 11.85
N SER A 40 4.34 -7.54 12.86
CA SER A 40 5.09 -8.42 13.75
C SER A 40 4.25 -8.77 14.97
N ILE A 41 3.99 -10.05 15.16
CA ILE A 41 3.13 -10.57 16.22
C ILE A 41 3.95 -11.49 17.11
N ARG A 42 3.70 -11.42 18.42
CA ARG A 42 4.13 -12.40 19.41
C ARG A 42 2.91 -13.05 20.03
N THR A 43 2.74 -14.36 19.86
CA THR A 43 1.71 -15.11 20.59
C THR A 43 2.13 -15.29 22.04
N LEU A 44 1.15 -15.33 22.95
CA LEU A 44 1.41 -15.69 24.34
C LEU A 44 1.59 -17.20 24.48
N ASP A 45 2.28 -17.61 25.52
CA ASP A 45 2.61 -19.01 25.75
C ASP A 45 1.33 -19.89 25.74
N GLY A 46 1.34 -20.94 24.93
CA GLY A 46 0.21 -21.85 24.74
C GLY A 46 -0.91 -21.34 23.81
N HIS A 47 -0.84 -20.11 23.30
CA HIS A 47 -1.90 -19.50 22.49
C HIS A 47 -1.60 -19.39 20.97
N PHE A 48 -0.54 -20.03 20.49
CA PHE A 48 -0.20 -20.02 19.07
C PHE A 48 -1.36 -20.52 18.19
N ASP A 49 -1.89 -21.70 18.50
CA ASP A 49 -3.00 -22.30 17.74
C ASP A 49 -4.29 -21.48 17.84
N ASP A 50 -4.56 -20.87 18.98
CA ASP A 50 -5.74 -20.01 19.16
C ASP A 50 -5.65 -18.76 18.27
N TYR A 51 -4.46 -18.15 18.21
CA TYR A 51 -4.23 -17.04 17.30
C TYR A 51 -4.31 -17.47 15.83
N MET A 52 -3.72 -18.62 15.47
CA MET A 52 -3.77 -19.15 14.11
C MET A 52 -5.20 -19.52 13.67
N LYS A 53 -6.09 -19.96 14.56
CA LYS A 53 -7.52 -20.15 14.24
C LYS A 53 -8.16 -18.83 13.82
N TRP A 54 -7.88 -17.73 14.54
CA TRP A 54 -8.36 -16.40 14.17
C TRP A 54 -7.76 -15.95 12.82
N VAL A 55 -6.46 -16.11 12.62
CA VAL A 55 -5.78 -15.78 11.35
C VAL A 55 -6.40 -16.54 10.18
N ALA A 56 -6.61 -17.84 10.32
CA ALA A 56 -7.16 -18.71 9.27
C ALA A 56 -8.64 -18.44 8.95
N THR A 57 -9.36 -17.76 9.84
CA THR A 57 -10.78 -17.45 9.67
C THR A 57 -11.00 -15.96 9.44
N LYS A 58 -10.97 -15.15 10.46
CA LYS A 58 -11.35 -13.73 10.41
C LYS A 58 -10.35 -12.89 9.61
N TRP A 59 -9.07 -12.96 9.94
CA TRP A 59 -8.06 -12.19 9.21
C TRP A 59 -8.02 -12.58 7.73
N LYS A 60 -8.07 -13.87 7.42
CA LYS A 60 -8.16 -14.34 6.03
C LYS A 60 -9.40 -13.79 5.33
N GLN A 61 -10.57 -13.80 5.98
CA GLN A 61 -11.80 -13.24 5.42
C GLN A 61 -11.65 -11.74 5.09
N GLU A 62 -11.01 -10.97 5.97
CA GLU A 62 -10.70 -9.55 5.76
C GLU A 62 -9.80 -9.36 4.54
N GLN A 63 -8.73 -10.16 4.42
CA GLN A 63 -7.81 -10.07 3.29
C GLN A 63 -8.48 -10.48 1.97
N GLU A 64 -9.31 -11.52 1.97
CA GLU A 64 -10.05 -11.92 0.76
C GLU A 64 -11.06 -10.85 0.33
N ALA A 65 -11.71 -10.16 1.28
CA ALA A 65 -12.59 -9.03 0.97
C ALA A 65 -11.81 -7.86 0.34
N ALA A 66 -10.67 -7.49 0.92
CA ALA A 66 -9.79 -6.44 0.39
C ALA A 66 -9.20 -6.80 -0.99
N LYS A 67 -8.87 -8.07 -1.20
CA LYS A 67 -8.41 -8.59 -2.49
C LYS A 67 -9.52 -8.52 -3.55
N LYS A 68 -10.73 -8.88 -3.19
CA LYS A 68 -11.91 -8.75 -4.08
C LYS A 68 -12.21 -7.29 -4.43
N ALA A 69 -11.97 -6.36 -3.50
CA ALA A 69 -12.10 -4.92 -3.74
C ALA A 69 -10.98 -4.34 -4.62
N GLY A 70 -9.89 -5.10 -4.86
CA GLY A 70 -8.74 -4.67 -5.64
C GLY A 70 -7.69 -3.88 -4.86
N ASP A 71 -7.83 -3.78 -3.53
CA ASP A 71 -6.88 -3.08 -2.66
C ASP A 71 -5.65 -3.93 -2.36
N VAL A 72 -5.85 -5.22 -2.12
CA VAL A 72 -4.79 -6.20 -1.80
C VAL A 72 -4.51 -7.08 -3.02
N VAL A 73 -3.23 -7.25 -3.34
CA VAL A 73 -2.76 -8.17 -4.40
C VAL A 73 -2.65 -9.59 -3.86
N SER A 74 -1.97 -9.74 -2.74
CA SER A 74 -1.75 -11.03 -2.06
C SER A 74 -1.45 -10.81 -0.59
N TYR A 75 -1.49 -11.88 0.17
CA TYR A 75 -1.11 -11.89 1.59
C TYR A 75 -0.45 -13.21 1.93
N GLN A 76 0.36 -13.20 2.99
CA GLN A 76 1.07 -14.37 3.51
C GLN A 76 1.11 -14.34 5.03
N VAL A 77 1.24 -15.50 5.62
CA VAL A 77 1.56 -15.66 7.04
C VAL A 77 2.90 -16.39 7.11
N LEU A 78 3.86 -15.79 7.78
CA LEU A 78 5.17 -16.38 8.00
C LEU A 78 5.33 -16.68 9.48
N THR A 79 5.94 -17.80 9.80
CA THR A 79 6.35 -18.14 11.17
C THR A 79 7.86 -18.05 11.26
N VAL A 80 8.35 -17.70 12.44
CA VAL A 80 9.76 -17.68 12.77
C VAL A 80 9.95 -18.23 14.18
N GLU A 81 11.04 -18.93 14.41
CA GLU A 81 11.46 -19.31 15.75
C GLU A 81 12.07 -18.09 16.45
N PRO A 82 11.43 -17.58 17.53
CA PRO A 82 11.91 -16.39 18.22
C PRO A 82 13.21 -16.71 18.96
N ARG A 83 14.20 -15.80 18.88
CA ARG A 83 15.48 -15.93 19.57
C ARG A 83 15.41 -15.43 21.02
N THR A 84 14.47 -14.53 21.28
CA THR A 84 14.20 -13.97 22.62
C THR A 84 12.71 -13.95 22.89
N PRO A 85 12.26 -13.84 24.16
CA PRO A 85 10.84 -13.76 24.50
C PRO A 85 10.10 -12.57 23.88
N ASP A 86 10.83 -11.54 23.46
CA ASP A 86 10.27 -10.32 22.86
C ASP A 86 10.32 -10.31 21.33
N ASP A 87 10.93 -11.31 20.71
CA ASP A 87 10.92 -11.47 19.25
C ASP A 87 9.54 -11.93 18.76
N PRO A 88 9.13 -11.55 17.54
CA PRO A 88 7.92 -12.09 16.93
C PRO A 88 8.05 -13.59 16.66
N ASP A 89 6.94 -14.30 16.65
CA ASP A 89 6.82 -15.68 16.16
C ASP A 89 5.97 -15.79 14.89
N ILE A 90 5.19 -14.74 14.57
CA ILE A 90 4.37 -14.64 13.38
C ILE A 90 4.56 -13.27 12.71
N PHE A 91 4.64 -13.29 11.38
CA PHE A 91 4.49 -12.11 10.54
C PHE A 91 3.23 -12.24 9.68
N LEU A 92 2.36 -11.24 9.73
CA LEU A 92 1.26 -11.08 8.79
C LEU A 92 1.73 -10.13 7.69
N VAL A 93 1.80 -10.60 6.46
CA VAL A 93 2.33 -9.86 5.32
C VAL A 93 1.23 -9.60 4.32
N ILE A 94 1.06 -8.34 3.91
CA ILE A 94 0.06 -7.90 2.94
C ILE A 94 0.76 -7.15 1.81
N TYR A 95 0.47 -7.52 0.57
CA TYR A 95 1.01 -6.89 -0.63
C TYR A 95 -0.06 -6.03 -1.30
N PHE A 96 0.26 -4.76 -1.51
CA PHE A 96 -0.54 -3.78 -2.23
C PHE A 96 0.08 -3.47 -3.59
N LYS A 97 -0.73 -3.05 -4.55
CA LYS A 97 -0.22 -2.72 -5.89
C LYS A 97 0.79 -1.57 -5.85
N ASN A 98 0.51 -0.52 -5.09
CA ASN A 98 1.32 0.69 -4.92
C ASN A 98 0.81 1.46 -3.69
N TRP A 99 1.39 2.62 -3.40
CA TRP A 99 0.97 3.48 -2.30
C TRP A 99 -0.47 3.98 -2.41
N ALA A 100 -0.98 4.23 -3.62
CA ALA A 100 -2.35 4.68 -3.83
C ALA A 100 -3.41 3.65 -3.36
N ALA A 101 -3.06 2.37 -3.28
CA ALA A 101 -3.95 1.36 -2.71
C ALA A 101 -4.26 1.58 -1.23
N LEU A 102 -3.41 2.35 -0.52
CA LEU A 102 -3.61 2.72 0.88
C LEU A 102 -4.45 4.00 1.06
N ASP A 103 -4.78 4.71 -0.02
CA ASP A 103 -5.64 5.90 0.05
C ASP A 103 -7.03 5.51 0.55
N GLY A 104 -7.56 6.31 1.47
CA GLY A 104 -8.86 6.03 2.09
C GLY A 104 -8.86 4.81 3.01
N SER A 105 -7.70 4.36 3.51
CA SER A 105 -7.54 3.16 4.34
C SER A 105 -8.48 3.10 5.55
N ILE A 106 -8.78 4.24 6.19
CA ILE A 106 -9.73 4.30 7.32
C ILE A 106 -11.13 3.87 6.87
N ALA A 107 -11.66 4.48 5.80
CA ALA A 107 -13.00 4.16 5.31
C ALA A 107 -13.10 2.72 4.80
N LYS A 108 -12.04 2.22 4.15
CA LYS A 108 -11.94 0.82 3.69
C LYS A 108 -11.91 -0.14 4.88
N GLY A 109 -11.11 0.15 5.89
CA GLY A 109 -11.04 -0.62 7.13
C GLY A 109 -12.38 -0.66 7.86
N ASP A 110 -13.07 0.47 7.98
CA ASP A 110 -14.41 0.56 8.58
C ASP A 110 -15.45 -0.29 7.81
N ALA A 111 -15.39 -0.29 6.48
CA ALA A 111 -16.28 -1.11 5.65
C ALA A 111 -16.02 -2.61 5.88
N ILE A 112 -14.76 -3.03 5.93
CA ILE A 112 -14.36 -4.40 6.23
C ILE A 112 -14.81 -4.78 7.66
N ALA A 113 -14.54 -3.94 8.66
CA ALA A 113 -14.94 -4.18 10.05
C ALA A 113 -16.46 -4.36 10.20
N LYS A 114 -17.26 -3.55 9.50
CA LYS A 114 -18.72 -3.71 9.47
C LYS A 114 -19.16 -5.01 8.81
N ALA A 115 -18.47 -5.43 7.75
CA ALA A 115 -18.80 -6.67 7.03
C ALA A 115 -18.40 -7.95 7.81
N THR A 116 -17.30 -7.90 8.57
CA THR A 116 -16.74 -9.08 9.26
C THR A 116 -17.15 -9.20 10.73
N GLU A 117 -17.33 -8.06 11.41
CA GLU A 117 -17.62 -8.00 12.86
C GLU A 117 -18.96 -7.29 13.17
N GLY A 118 -19.68 -6.83 12.14
CA GLY A 118 -20.96 -6.15 12.27
C GLY A 118 -20.88 -4.67 12.59
N SER A 119 -19.80 -4.20 13.23
CA SER A 119 -19.55 -2.78 13.48
C SER A 119 -18.07 -2.51 13.77
N VAL A 120 -17.65 -1.26 13.61
CA VAL A 120 -16.31 -0.81 13.99
C VAL A 120 -16.07 -0.97 15.51
N ALA A 121 -17.09 -0.72 16.32
CA ALA A 121 -16.99 -0.90 17.77
C ALA A 121 -16.78 -2.38 18.15
N ALA A 122 -17.48 -3.30 17.50
CA ALA A 122 -17.30 -4.74 17.72
C ALA A 122 -15.90 -5.18 17.26
N ALA A 123 -15.39 -4.69 16.12
CA ALA A 123 -14.05 -4.99 15.65
C ALA A 123 -12.98 -4.49 16.64
N ASN A 124 -13.13 -3.27 17.17
CA ASN A 124 -12.21 -2.72 18.17
C ASN A 124 -12.22 -3.53 19.46
N LYS A 125 -13.42 -3.93 19.92
CA LYS A 125 -13.54 -4.81 21.10
C LYS A 125 -12.85 -6.15 20.85
N ALA A 126 -13.14 -6.81 19.72
CA ALA A 126 -12.53 -8.08 19.37
C ALA A 126 -10.99 -7.98 19.24
N GLN A 127 -10.47 -6.85 18.74
CA GLN A 127 -9.03 -6.59 18.74
C GLN A 127 -8.45 -6.49 20.15
N GLY A 128 -9.15 -5.80 21.06
CA GLY A 128 -8.76 -5.71 22.48
C GLY A 128 -8.78 -7.08 23.16
N ASP A 129 -9.84 -7.87 22.94
CA ASP A 129 -9.98 -9.21 23.52
C ASP A 129 -8.83 -10.14 23.10
N ARG A 130 -8.34 -10.01 21.88
CA ARG A 130 -7.17 -10.77 21.39
C ARG A 130 -5.85 -10.42 22.08
N ALA A 131 -5.76 -9.33 22.83
CA ALA A 131 -4.57 -9.03 23.63
C ALA A 131 -4.28 -10.11 24.69
N SER A 132 -5.28 -10.93 25.06
CA SER A 132 -5.13 -12.07 25.96
C SER A 132 -4.40 -13.27 25.34
N ILE A 133 -4.22 -13.30 24.01
CA ILE A 133 -3.59 -14.43 23.29
C ILE A 133 -2.37 -13.99 22.47
N ARG A 134 -2.15 -12.68 22.26
CA ARG A 134 -1.02 -12.16 21.48
C ARG A 134 -0.65 -10.73 21.83
N ARG A 135 0.58 -10.33 21.51
CA ARG A 135 1.04 -8.94 21.49
C ARG A 135 1.33 -8.54 20.02
N ILE A 136 0.96 -7.33 19.64
CA ILE A 136 1.44 -6.70 18.39
C ILE A 136 2.73 -5.97 18.73
N LEU A 137 3.85 -6.38 18.14
CA LEU A 137 5.15 -5.76 18.38
C LEU A 137 5.38 -4.53 17.51
N GLY A 138 4.69 -4.45 16.38
CA GLY A 138 4.76 -3.34 15.45
C GLY A 138 4.28 -3.70 14.06
N SER A 139 4.24 -2.69 13.18
CA SER A 139 3.95 -2.87 11.76
C SER A 139 4.85 -1.94 10.94
N GLN A 140 5.32 -2.42 9.81
CA GLN A 140 6.15 -1.66 8.88
C GLN A 140 5.54 -1.71 7.49
N THR A 141 5.53 -0.57 6.81
CA THR A 141 5.13 -0.50 5.40
C THR A 141 6.36 -0.14 4.58
N MET A 142 6.66 -0.98 3.60
CA MET A 142 7.87 -0.92 2.79
C MET A 142 7.48 -0.94 1.31
N GLN A 143 8.39 -0.47 0.46
CA GLN A 143 8.24 -0.59 -0.99
C GLN A 143 9.31 -1.52 -1.54
N VAL A 144 8.90 -2.42 -2.42
CA VAL A 144 9.81 -3.23 -3.21
C VAL A 144 10.44 -2.35 -4.30
N LEU A 145 11.75 -2.39 -4.42
CA LEU A 145 12.48 -1.80 -5.53
C LEU A 145 12.98 -2.92 -6.44
N ASN A 146 12.55 -2.89 -7.71
CA ASN A 146 13.01 -3.82 -8.72
C ASN A 146 14.27 -3.26 -9.37
N LEU A 147 15.41 -3.90 -9.15
CA LEU A 147 16.67 -3.52 -9.79
C LEU A 147 16.60 -3.81 -11.29
N LYS A 148 17.21 -2.90 -12.11
CA LYS A 148 17.32 -3.02 -13.57
C LYS A 148 18.58 -3.77 -13.97
#